data_ad7ee9f642b91bf44757db449cba811e
#
_entry.id   ad7ee9f642b91bf44757db449cba811e
#
_cell.length_a   1.000
_cell.length_b   1.000
_cell.length_c   1.000
_cell.angle_alpha   90.00
_cell.angle_beta   90.00
_cell.angle_gamma   90.00
#
_symmetry.space_group_name_H-M   'P 1'
#
loop_
_entity.id
_entity.type
_entity.pdbx_description
1 polymer ?
#
loop_
_entity_poly.entity_id
_entity_poly.type
_entity_poly.pdbx_seq_one_letter_code
_entity_poly.pdbx_strand_id
1 'polypeptide(L)'
;KTGDPNFKWSLPNDEWDALALNYTSGTSGKPKGVVYHHRGSYLMTMGTISDWQLPVNPSYLYTVPLFHCNGWGHAWTITALGGKIVCCRQVSAEAIYDAIHKHNVTYLGGAPIILGMIINAEDSVRKEMRQIVNIMTAGAPPPAAILEGIEKLGFNVTHVYGLTETYGHAVMC
;
A
#
# COMPACT_ATOMS: atom_id res chain seq x y z
N LYS A 1 2.59 4.63 24.62
CA LYS A 1 1.60 3.82 25.37
C LYS A 1 2.01 2.36 25.17
N THR A 2 2.16 1.64 26.26
CA THR A 2 2.40 0.19 26.24
C THR A 2 1.05 -0.52 26.04
N GLY A 3 1.01 -1.51 25.15
CA GLY A 3 -0.18 -2.36 24.99
C GLY A 3 -0.41 -3.21 26.23
N ASP A 4 -1.63 -3.71 26.40
CA ASP A 4 -1.95 -4.66 27.44
C ASP A 4 -1.42 -6.06 27.05
N PRO A 5 -0.42 -6.62 27.79
CA PRO A 5 0.11 -7.95 27.46
C PRO A 5 -0.90 -9.08 27.70
N ASN A 6 -1.99 -8.82 28.43
CA ASN A 6 -3.05 -9.78 28.75
C ASN A 6 -4.29 -9.61 27.84
N PHE A 7 -4.20 -8.76 26.81
CA PHE A 7 -5.31 -8.53 25.88
C PHE A 7 -5.73 -9.85 25.21
N LYS A 8 -7.02 -10.17 25.34
CA LYS A 8 -7.60 -11.36 24.70
C LYS A 8 -8.22 -10.96 23.37
N TRP A 9 -7.72 -11.53 22.30
CA TRP A 9 -8.26 -11.34 20.97
C TRP A 9 -9.60 -12.04 20.82
N SER A 10 -10.61 -11.32 20.31
CA SER A 10 -11.86 -11.92 19.84
C SER A 10 -11.72 -12.25 18.38
N LEU A 11 -11.82 -13.51 18.03
CA LEU A 11 -11.92 -13.94 16.64
C LEU A 11 -13.35 -13.73 16.14
N PRO A 12 -13.57 -13.52 14.82
CA PRO A 12 -14.91 -13.50 14.25
C PRO A 12 -15.58 -14.86 14.47
N ASN A 13 -16.89 -14.84 14.70
CA ASN A 13 -17.66 -16.10 14.84
C ASN A 13 -17.78 -16.83 13.51
N ASP A 14 -17.83 -16.08 12.41
CA ASP A 14 -17.86 -16.58 11.06
C ASP A 14 -16.81 -15.80 10.20
N GLU A 15 -15.98 -16.50 9.45
CA GLU A 15 -15.01 -15.87 8.56
C GLU A 15 -15.66 -15.10 7.40
N TRP A 16 -16.95 -15.30 7.15
CA TRP A 16 -17.75 -14.57 6.17
C TRP A 16 -18.38 -13.29 6.74
N ASP A 17 -18.25 -13.05 8.06
CA ASP A 17 -18.69 -11.79 8.65
C ASP A 17 -18.02 -10.59 7.96
N ALA A 18 -18.80 -9.50 7.83
CA ALA A 18 -18.33 -8.27 7.22
C ALA A 18 -17.21 -7.63 8.04
N LEU A 19 -16.10 -7.30 7.39
CA LEU A 19 -14.95 -6.60 7.98
C LEU A 19 -14.94 -5.12 7.62
N ALA A 20 -15.24 -4.77 6.37
CA ALA A 20 -15.17 -3.42 5.86
C ALA A 20 -16.13 -3.19 4.71
N LEU A 21 -16.55 -1.94 4.52
CA LEU A 21 -17.38 -1.49 3.40
C LEU A 21 -16.63 -0.41 2.61
N ASN A 22 -16.41 -0.67 1.33
CA ASN A 22 -15.83 0.27 0.39
C ASN A 22 -16.85 0.67 -0.66
N TYR A 23 -16.78 1.90 -1.17
CA TYR A 23 -17.64 2.36 -2.25
C TYR A 23 -16.87 2.55 -3.53
N THR A 24 -17.45 2.11 -4.65
CA THR A 24 -16.96 2.41 -6.00
C THR A 24 -17.85 3.47 -6.64
N SER A 25 -17.28 4.27 -7.56
CA SER A 25 -18.04 5.29 -8.30
C SER A 25 -19.13 4.70 -9.20
N GLY A 26 -19.02 3.39 -9.53
CA GLY A 26 -19.94 2.67 -10.42
C GLY A 26 -19.88 3.17 -11.87
N THR A 27 -19.81 2.26 -12.82
CA THR A 27 -19.87 2.59 -14.25
C THR A 27 -21.28 3.02 -14.70
N SER A 28 -22.32 2.72 -13.92
CA SER A 28 -23.74 3.00 -14.20
C SER A 28 -24.31 4.20 -13.41
N GLY A 29 -23.46 5.05 -12.84
CA GLY A 29 -23.83 6.33 -12.26
C GLY A 29 -24.21 6.34 -10.79
N LYS A 30 -24.52 5.21 -10.15
CA LYS A 30 -24.76 5.13 -8.70
C LYS A 30 -23.59 4.43 -8.00
N PRO A 31 -23.07 5.00 -6.89
CA PRO A 31 -22.05 4.33 -6.10
C PRO A 31 -22.53 2.96 -5.60
N LYS A 32 -21.65 1.97 -5.66
CA LYS A 32 -21.92 0.61 -5.18
C LYS A 32 -21.08 0.32 -3.96
N GLY A 33 -21.69 -0.24 -2.92
CA GLY A 33 -21.00 -0.72 -1.74
C GLY A 33 -20.42 -2.11 -1.98
N VAL A 34 -19.12 -2.27 -1.72
CA VAL A 34 -18.41 -3.56 -1.76
C VAL A 34 -18.06 -3.95 -0.35
N VAL A 35 -18.64 -5.05 0.11
CA VAL A 35 -18.42 -5.56 1.47
C VAL A 35 -17.25 -6.54 1.45
N TYR A 36 -16.24 -6.25 2.26
CA TYR A 36 -15.14 -7.19 2.53
C TYR A 36 -15.49 -8.05 3.73
N HIS A 37 -15.15 -9.32 3.68
CA HIS A 37 -15.27 -10.26 4.77
C HIS A 37 -13.89 -10.73 5.28
N HIS A 38 -13.83 -11.26 6.50
CA HIS A 38 -12.57 -11.66 7.15
C HIS A 38 -11.76 -12.65 6.30
N ARG A 39 -12.41 -13.69 5.76
CA ARG A 39 -11.77 -14.68 4.89
C ARG A 39 -11.07 -14.04 3.68
N GLY A 40 -11.76 -13.17 2.94
CA GLY A 40 -11.19 -12.54 1.74
C GLY A 40 -9.99 -11.66 2.07
N SER A 41 -10.10 -10.86 3.13
CA SER A 41 -9.01 -9.99 3.59
C SER A 41 -7.80 -10.79 4.07
N TYR A 42 -8.02 -11.92 4.74
CA TYR A 42 -6.95 -12.83 5.16
C TYR A 42 -6.24 -13.46 3.96
N LEU A 43 -6.99 -14.03 3.01
CA LEU A 43 -6.41 -14.65 1.81
C LEU A 43 -5.65 -13.64 0.97
N MET A 44 -6.19 -12.41 0.80
CA MET A 44 -5.50 -11.33 0.10
C MET A 44 -4.21 -10.92 0.82
N THR A 45 -4.23 -10.85 2.15
CA THR A 45 -3.04 -10.59 2.97
C THR A 45 -1.96 -11.62 2.71
N MET A 46 -2.30 -12.90 2.75
CA MET A 46 -1.34 -14.00 2.51
C MET A 46 -0.81 -13.98 1.07
N GLY A 47 -1.69 -13.73 0.09
CA GLY A 47 -1.29 -13.57 -1.32
C GLY A 47 -0.31 -12.40 -1.49
N THR A 48 -0.63 -11.24 -0.94
CA THR A 48 0.25 -10.05 -1.04
C THR A 48 1.63 -10.31 -0.42
N ILE A 49 1.71 -11.00 0.72
CA ILE A 49 2.99 -11.36 1.35
C ILE A 49 3.83 -12.21 0.39
N SER A 50 3.21 -13.24 -0.21
CA SER A 50 3.89 -14.15 -1.13
C SER A 50 4.31 -13.46 -2.42
N ASP A 51 3.37 -12.79 -3.08
CA ASP A 51 3.56 -12.25 -4.44
C ASP A 51 4.51 -11.07 -4.45
N TRP A 52 4.41 -10.18 -3.47
CA TRP A 52 5.31 -9.03 -3.33
C TRP A 52 6.58 -9.36 -2.55
N GLN A 53 6.78 -10.63 -2.17
CA GLN A 53 7.95 -11.14 -1.47
C GLN A 53 8.31 -10.29 -0.24
N LEU A 54 7.30 -9.99 0.58
CA LEU A 54 7.47 -9.12 1.74
C LEU A 54 8.28 -9.84 2.83
N PRO A 55 9.36 -9.21 3.34
CA PRO A 55 10.12 -9.76 4.46
C PRO A 55 9.36 -9.60 5.78
N VAL A 56 9.84 -10.26 6.82
CA VAL A 56 9.41 -9.99 8.20
C VAL A 56 9.85 -8.59 8.63
N ASN A 57 9.00 -7.90 9.38
CA ASN A 57 9.23 -6.53 9.89
C ASN A 57 9.51 -5.46 8.80
N PRO A 58 8.74 -5.39 7.71
CA PRO A 58 8.92 -4.34 6.71
C PRO A 58 8.58 -2.97 7.29
N SER A 59 9.18 -1.90 6.76
CA SER A 59 8.78 -0.52 7.06
C SER A 59 8.02 0.05 5.87
N TYR A 60 6.71 0.26 6.05
CA TYR A 60 5.78 0.66 5.00
C TYR A 60 5.31 2.10 5.18
N LEU A 61 5.45 2.92 4.12
CA LEU A 61 4.89 4.28 4.07
C LEU A 61 3.50 4.27 3.42
N TYR A 62 2.52 4.76 4.16
CA TYR A 62 1.16 4.92 3.66
C TYR A 62 1.00 6.20 2.85
N THR A 63 0.99 6.09 1.52
CA THR A 63 0.64 7.16 0.57
C THR A 63 -0.73 6.92 -0.07
N VAL A 64 -1.20 5.68 -0.04
CA VAL A 64 -2.57 5.33 -0.47
C VAL A 64 -3.56 5.73 0.62
N PRO A 65 -4.68 6.42 0.29
CA PRO A 65 -5.69 6.74 1.27
C PRO A 65 -6.31 5.46 1.88
N LEU A 66 -6.45 5.44 3.22
CA LEU A 66 -7.00 4.28 3.94
C LEU A 66 -8.47 3.99 3.59
N PHE A 67 -9.22 4.96 3.08
CA PHE A 67 -10.59 4.77 2.64
C PHE A 67 -10.70 4.17 1.24
N HIS A 68 -9.61 4.13 0.46
CA HIS A 68 -9.62 3.58 -0.90
C HIS A 68 -9.20 2.13 -0.87
N CYS A 69 -10.15 1.22 -1.12
CA CYS A 69 -9.98 -0.24 -1.01
C CYS A 69 -9.23 -0.63 0.29
N ASN A 70 -9.60 -0.01 1.41
CA ASN A 70 -8.93 -0.12 2.72
C ASN A 70 -7.39 -0.03 2.62
N GLY A 71 -6.92 0.98 1.84
CA GLY A 71 -5.49 1.20 1.63
C GLY A 71 -4.80 0.00 0.98
N TRP A 72 -5.47 -0.65 0.03
CA TRP A 72 -5.01 -1.83 -0.71
C TRP A 72 -4.71 -3.05 0.18
N GLY A 73 -5.32 -3.11 1.37
CA GLY A 73 -5.11 -4.20 2.33
C GLY A 73 -3.76 -4.19 3.04
N HIS A 74 -2.88 -3.24 2.75
CA HIS A 74 -1.52 -3.23 3.30
C HIS A 74 -1.47 -3.02 4.82
N ALA A 75 -2.51 -2.43 5.45
CA ALA A 75 -2.57 -2.35 6.91
C ALA A 75 -2.57 -3.75 7.54
N TRP A 76 -3.36 -4.68 7.01
CA TRP A 76 -3.41 -6.06 7.48
C TRP A 76 -2.12 -6.80 7.13
N THR A 77 -1.63 -6.64 5.90
CA THR A 77 -0.41 -7.29 5.41
C THR A 77 0.82 -6.93 6.24
N ILE A 78 1.05 -5.64 6.47
CA ILE A 78 2.21 -5.16 7.23
C ILE A 78 2.10 -5.54 8.70
N THR A 79 0.88 -5.49 9.27
CA THR A 79 0.65 -5.91 10.65
C THR A 79 0.89 -7.42 10.84
N ALA A 80 0.46 -8.26 9.89
CA ALA A 80 0.69 -9.71 9.92
C ALA A 80 2.18 -10.07 9.95
N LEU A 81 3.03 -9.24 9.35
CA LEU A 81 4.48 -9.40 9.33
C LEU A 81 5.20 -8.72 10.51
N GLY A 82 4.46 -8.14 11.47
CA GLY A 82 5.04 -7.36 12.57
C GLY A 82 5.76 -6.09 12.11
N GLY A 83 5.42 -5.61 10.91
CA GLY A 83 6.06 -4.47 10.27
C GLY A 83 5.66 -3.12 10.88
N LYS A 84 6.40 -2.08 10.48
CA LYS A 84 6.13 -0.71 10.88
C LYS A 84 5.30 0.00 9.83
N ILE A 85 4.19 0.59 10.25
CA ILE A 85 3.34 1.46 9.42
C ILE A 85 3.70 2.92 9.71
N VAL A 86 4.14 3.63 8.66
CA VAL A 86 4.42 5.06 8.70
C VAL A 86 3.27 5.78 7.98
N CYS A 87 2.51 6.59 8.72
CA CYS A 87 1.41 7.35 8.15
C CYS A 87 1.88 8.69 7.61
N CYS A 88 1.44 9.04 6.39
CA CYS A 88 1.69 10.33 5.77
C CYS A 88 0.39 11.15 5.75
N ARG A 89 0.36 12.27 6.48
CA ARG A 89 -0.84 13.12 6.55
C ARG A 89 -1.07 13.90 5.25
N GLN A 90 -0.01 14.40 4.67
CA GLN A 90 -0.03 15.12 3.40
C GLN A 90 1.06 14.53 2.50
N VAL A 91 0.64 13.97 1.37
CA VAL A 91 1.55 13.31 0.44
C VAL A 91 2.22 14.38 -0.42
N SER A 92 3.54 14.46 -0.33
CA SER A 92 4.42 15.30 -1.16
C SER A 92 5.74 14.56 -1.38
N ALA A 93 6.51 14.96 -2.38
CA ALA A 93 7.85 14.41 -2.61
C ALA A 93 8.73 14.55 -1.37
N GLU A 94 8.74 15.74 -0.74
CA GLU A 94 9.50 16.01 0.47
C GLU A 94 9.10 15.07 1.61
N ALA A 95 7.79 14.92 1.88
CA ALA A 95 7.30 14.04 2.93
C ALA A 95 7.66 12.57 2.67
N ILE A 96 7.69 12.12 1.41
CA ILE A 96 8.09 10.77 1.02
C ILE A 96 9.59 10.57 1.29
N TYR A 97 10.47 11.45 0.77
CA TYR A 97 11.91 11.34 0.98
C TYR A 97 12.27 11.44 2.47
N ASP A 98 11.62 12.35 3.21
CA ASP A 98 11.81 12.48 4.65
C ASP A 98 11.42 11.21 5.41
N ALA A 99 10.27 10.63 5.08
CA ALA A 99 9.81 9.40 5.70
C ALA A 99 10.75 8.22 5.41
N ILE A 100 11.23 8.09 4.16
CA ILE A 100 12.19 7.05 3.75
C ILE A 100 13.44 7.15 4.64
N HIS A 101 14.00 8.32 4.80
CA HIS A 101 15.21 8.53 5.60
C HIS A 101 14.99 8.39 7.10
N LYS A 102 13.93 9.00 7.62
CA LYS A 102 13.64 9.04 9.07
C LYS A 102 13.19 7.71 9.62
N HIS A 103 12.45 6.94 8.83
CA HIS A 103 11.80 5.72 9.28
C HIS A 103 12.35 4.45 8.63
N ASN A 104 13.39 4.57 7.77
CA ASN A 104 13.97 3.47 6.99
C ASN A 104 12.87 2.72 6.20
N VAL A 105 12.04 3.48 5.48
CA VAL A 105 10.96 2.92 4.66
C VAL A 105 11.55 2.05 3.56
N THR A 106 11.01 0.84 3.40
CA THR A 106 11.42 -0.13 2.39
C THR A 106 10.32 -0.46 1.40
N TYR A 107 9.07 -0.13 1.75
CA TYR A 107 7.88 -0.40 0.93
C TYR A 107 6.92 0.77 0.97
N LEU A 108 6.26 1.05 -0.15
CA LEU A 108 5.11 1.95 -0.24
C LEU A 108 4.18 1.56 -1.39
N GLY A 109 2.94 1.99 -1.35
CA GLY A 109 2.01 1.87 -2.47
C GLY A 109 1.69 3.25 -3.03
N GLY A 110 1.35 3.35 -4.31
CA GLY A 110 0.95 4.62 -4.88
C GLY A 110 0.43 4.50 -6.32
N ALA A 111 -0.57 5.32 -6.66
CA ALA A 111 -0.97 5.50 -8.05
C ALA A 111 0.17 6.15 -8.86
N PRO A 112 0.17 6.09 -10.21
CA PRO A 112 1.22 6.66 -11.04
C PRO A 112 1.55 8.13 -10.78
N ILE A 113 0.58 8.90 -10.26
CA ILE A 113 0.81 10.30 -9.84
C ILE A 113 1.85 10.41 -8.72
N ILE A 114 1.94 9.43 -7.84
CA ILE A 114 2.95 9.39 -6.77
C ILE A 114 4.34 9.18 -7.35
N LEU A 115 4.47 8.28 -8.32
CA LEU A 115 5.72 8.05 -9.04
C LEU A 115 6.16 9.33 -9.76
N GLY A 116 5.24 9.98 -10.47
CA GLY A 116 5.50 11.27 -11.12
C GLY A 116 5.94 12.36 -10.14
N MET A 117 5.34 12.43 -8.97
CA MET A 117 5.70 13.36 -7.91
C MET A 117 7.14 13.13 -7.41
N ILE A 118 7.54 11.86 -7.22
CA ILE A 118 8.90 11.50 -6.80
C ILE A 118 9.93 11.86 -7.88
N ILE A 119 9.64 11.54 -9.14
CA ILE A 119 10.55 11.80 -10.27
C ILE A 119 10.75 13.30 -10.51
N ASN A 120 9.68 14.09 -10.39
CA ASN A 120 9.71 15.52 -10.64
C ASN A 120 10.06 16.36 -9.39
N ALA A 121 10.51 15.69 -8.31
CA ALA A 121 10.98 16.42 -7.14
C ALA A 121 12.20 17.30 -7.48
N GLU A 122 12.25 18.48 -6.88
CA GLU A 122 13.43 19.34 -6.97
C GLU A 122 14.65 18.67 -6.34
N ASP A 123 15.86 18.97 -6.86
CA ASP A 123 17.09 18.38 -6.32
C ASP A 123 17.31 18.69 -4.85
N SER A 124 16.83 19.85 -4.38
CA SER A 124 16.85 20.25 -2.97
C SER A 124 16.03 19.34 -2.05
N VAL A 125 15.02 18.66 -2.61
CA VAL A 125 14.11 17.76 -1.89
C VAL A 125 14.58 16.31 -1.95
N ARG A 126 15.24 15.93 -3.06
CA ARG A 126 15.76 14.58 -3.23
C ARG A 126 16.83 14.26 -2.21
N LYS A 127 16.76 13.05 -1.70
CA LYS A 127 17.78 12.51 -0.78
C LYS A 127 18.38 11.26 -1.38
N GLU A 128 19.68 11.08 -1.17
CA GLU A 128 20.38 9.86 -1.58
C GLU A 128 19.72 8.63 -0.95
N MET A 129 19.43 7.62 -1.77
CA MET A 129 18.79 6.40 -1.31
C MET A 129 19.82 5.49 -0.62
N ARG A 130 19.53 5.11 0.62
CA ARG A 130 20.37 4.22 1.42
C ARG A 130 20.05 2.74 1.24
N GLN A 131 18.87 2.47 0.71
CA GLN A 131 18.33 1.13 0.43
C GLN A 131 17.38 1.20 -0.77
N ILE A 132 17.12 0.07 -1.38
CA ILE A 132 16.07 -0.07 -2.38
C ILE A 132 14.72 0.11 -1.69
N VAL A 133 13.86 0.93 -2.29
CA VAL A 133 12.47 1.11 -1.86
C VAL A 133 11.53 0.50 -2.90
N ASN A 134 10.73 -0.47 -2.49
CA ASN A 134 9.78 -1.15 -3.36
C ASN A 134 8.47 -0.38 -3.41
N ILE A 135 7.97 -0.09 -4.60
CA ILE A 135 6.70 0.60 -4.84
C ILE A 135 5.74 -0.33 -5.55
N MET A 136 4.58 -0.58 -4.95
CA MET A 136 3.46 -1.18 -5.66
C MET A 136 2.62 -0.06 -6.29
N THR A 137 2.42 -0.11 -7.60
CA THR A 137 1.60 0.88 -8.32
C THR A 137 0.40 0.22 -8.99
N ALA A 138 -0.74 0.90 -8.91
CA ALA A 138 -2.02 0.46 -9.49
C ALA A 138 -2.92 1.66 -9.81
N GLY A 139 -4.12 1.37 -10.32
CA GLY A 139 -5.14 2.35 -10.66
C GLY A 139 -5.08 2.83 -12.11
N ALA A 140 -3.90 2.86 -12.71
CA ALA A 140 -3.66 3.09 -14.13
C ALA A 140 -2.30 2.52 -14.52
N PRO A 141 -2.07 2.14 -15.79
CA PRO A 141 -0.74 1.73 -16.25
C PRO A 141 0.21 2.93 -16.18
N PRO A 142 1.37 2.81 -15.52
CA PRO A 142 2.37 3.86 -15.53
C PRO A 142 3.02 3.97 -16.91
N PRO A 143 3.27 5.17 -17.46
CA PRO A 143 4.06 5.34 -18.67
C PRO A 143 5.48 4.78 -18.53
N ALA A 144 6.03 4.18 -19.60
CA ALA A 144 7.38 3.61 -19.57
C ALA A 144 8.46 4.59 -19.08
N ALA A 145 8.39 5.86 -19.52
CA ALA A 145 9.33 6.89 -19.08
C ALA A 145 9.26 7.15 -17.55
N ILE A 146 8.10 6.96 -16.94
CA ILE A 146 7.92 7.05 -15.47
C ILE A 146 8.60 5.87 -14.79
N LEU A 147 8.44 4.64 -15.32
CA LEU A 147 9.10 3.45 -14.78
C LEU A 147 10.63 3.59 -14.84
N GLU A 148 11.18 3.94 -16.02
CA GLU A 148 12.61 4.16 -16.18
C GLU A 148 13.16 5.27 -15.28
N GLY A 149 12.40 6.34 -15.12
CA GLY A 149 12.80 7.48 -14.28
C GLY A 149 12.85 7.12 -12.80
N ILE A 150 11.86 6.38 -12.29
CA ILE A 150 11.77 6.03 -10.88
C ILE A 150 12.83 4.96 -10.50
N GLU A 151 13.10 4.01 -11.39
CA GLU A 151 14.14 2.99 -11.19
C GLU A 151 15.54 3.61 -11.07
N LYS A 152 15.84 4.62 -11.91
CA LYS A 152 17.11 5.38 -11.82
C LYS A 152 17.31 6.10 -10.50
N LEU A 153 16.23 6.34 -9.76
CA LEU A 153 16.25 6.96 -8.42
C LEU A 153 16.41 5.92 -7.29
N GLY A 154 16.56 4.64 -7.59
CA GLY A 154 16.76 3.58 -6.59
C GLY A 154 15.46 2.96 -6.07
N PHE A 155 14.36 3.13 -6.80
CA PHE A 155 13.09 2.46 -6.49
C PHE A 155 12.91 1.22 -7.38
N ASN A 156 12.29 0.18 -6.82
CA ASN A 156 11.87 -0.99 -7.54
C ASN A 156 10.34 -0.98 -7.66
N VAL A 157 9.81 -1.01 -8.89
CA VAL A 157 8.38 -0.85 -9.14
C VAL A 157 7.73 -2.18 -9.51
N THR A 158 6.65 -2.50 -8.80
CA THR A 158 5.74 -3.60 -9.13
C THR A 158 4.41 -3.01 -9.59
N HIS A 159 4.06 -3.22 -10.86
CA HIS A 159 2.76 -2.83 -11.37
C HIS A 159 1.74 -3.93 -11.13
N VAL A 160 0.56 -3.56 -10.61
CA VAL A 160 -0.50 -4.51 -10.36
C VAL A 160 -1.84 -4.00 -10.92
N TYR A 161 -2.70 -4.95 -11.27
CA TYR A 161 -4.09 -4.68 -11.62
C TYR A 161 -5.02 -5.27 -10.56
N GLY A 162 -6.00 -4.50 -10.14
CA GLY A 162 -7.04 -4.92 -9.22
C GLY A 162 -8.21 -3.95 -9.20
N LEU A 163 -9.27 -4.37 -8.54
CA LEU A 163 -10.52 -3.63 -8.34
C LEU A 163 -10.86 -3.62 -6.86
N THR A 164 -11.79 -2.75 -6.47
CA THR A 164 -12.38 -2.81 -5.13
C THR A 164 -13.00 -4.17 -4.88
N GLU A 165 -13.65 -4.75 -5.88
CA GLU A 165 -14.33 -6.04 -5.84
C GLU A 165 -13.37 -7.24 -5.72
N THR A 166 -12.08 -7.06 -5.97
CA THR A 166 -11.05 -8.12 -5.84
C THR A 166 -10.24 -8.04 -4.56
N TYR A 167 -10.61 -7.21 -3.60
CA TYR A 167 -9.91 -6.95 -2.32
C TYR A 167 -8.55 -6.24 -2.47
N GLY A 168 -8.05 -6.06 -3.67
CA GLY A 168 -6.74 -5.52 -3.99
C GLY A 168 -6.29 -5.99 -5.36
N HIS A 169 -5.01 -6.30 -5.51
CA HIS A 169 -4.49 -6.77 -6.80
C HIS A 169 -4.92 -8.21 -7.09
N ALA A 170 -5.36 -8.40 -8.33
CA ALA A 170 -5.70 -9.71 -8.89
C ALA A 170 -4.62 -10.22 -9.85
N VAL A 171 -3.82 -9.31 -10.39
CA VAL A 171 -2.69 -9.60 -11.29
C VAL A 171 -1.50 -8.74 -10.91
N MET A 172 -0.32 -9.34 -10.90
CA MET A 172 0.97 -8.68 -10.72
C MET A 172 1.77 -8.84 -12.03
N CYS A 173 2.35 -7.74 -12.53
CA CYS A 173 3.09 -7.68 -13.78
C CYS A 173 4.60 -7.53 -13.53
#